data_596680b75d46e29510eafaf46929d9a2
#
_entry.id   596680b75d46e29510eafaf46929d9a2
#
_cell.length_a   1.000
_cell.length_b   1.000
_cell.length_c   1.000
_cell.angle_alpha   90.00
_cell.angle_beta   90.00
_cell.angle_gamma   90.00
#
_symmetry.space_group_name_H-M   'P 1'
#
loop_
_entity.id
_entity.type
_entity.pdbx_description
1 polymer ?
#
loop_
_entity_poly.entity_id
_entity_poly.type
_entity_poly.pdbx_seq_one_letter_code
_entity_poly.pdbx_strand_id
1 'polypeptide(L)'
;MLKEFIVGGAGGLENRSKSSENAASDFTDAKQSGREVSWLCDVRHPLLQRITRRIATATHLSLESAEPYQVANYGLGGHYTPHLDARTFDLAADSTDFSAGNRLATMLAYLSDVAAGGATAFVKLGIAVKPRVGDALFWYDVEPCEGSEAPKHFSFWHQKRKSEELTQHVGCPVLLGSKWIATKWIREWSNVVVRYNTPG
;
A
#
# COMPACT_ATOMS: atom_id res chain seq x y z
N MET A 1 14.86 -10.63 -8.47
CA MET A 1 14.90 -9.41 -9.30
C MET A 1 14.67 -8.12 -8.51
N LEU A 2 13.54 -7.86 -7.86
CA LEU A 2 13.37 -6.69 -6.96
C LEU A 2 14.30 -6.71 -5.73
N LYS A 3 14.62 -7.88 -5.19
CA LYS A 3 15.58 -8.03 -4.09
C LYS A 3 17.01 -7.65 -4.48
N GLU A 4 17.46 -8.09 -5.66
CA GLU A 4 18.79 -7.77 -6.18
C GLU A 4 18.96 -6.28 -6.43
N PHE A 5 17.87 -5.59 -6.79
CA PHE A 5 17.88 -4.16 -7.00
C PHE A 5 18.13 -3.37 -5.70
N ILE A 6 17.68 -3.92 -4.55
CA ILE A 6 17.84 -3.27 -3.25
C ILE A 6 19.23 -3.58 -2.65
N VAL A 7 19.76 -4.77 -2.88
CA VAL A 7 21.02 -5.23 -2.27
C VAL A 7 22.25 -4.88 -3.14
N GLY A 8 22.08 -4.76 -4.47
CA GLY A 8 23.19 -4.54 -5.42
C GLY A 8 23.47 -3.09 -5.83
N GLY A 9 22.67 -2.13 -5.38
CA GLY A 9 22.72 -0.75 -5.86
C GLY A 9 23.34 0.25 -4.90
N ALA A 10 24.64 0.16 -4.63
CA ALA A 10 25.39 1.23 -3.93
C ALA A 10 25.62 2.50 -4.79
N GLY A 11 24.95 2.65 -5.92
CA GLY A 11 25.07 3.78 -6.83
C GLY A 11 23.72 4.24 -7.35
N GLY A 12 23.07 5.20 -6.66
CA GLY A 12 21.90 5.87 -7.20
C GLY A 12 20.62 5.87 -6.37
N LEU A 13 20.62 5.33 -5.16
CA LEU A 13 19.59 5.61 -4.16
C LEU A 13 19.96 6.91 -3.47
N GLU A 14 19.52 8.05 -4.00
CA GLU A 14 19.52 9.29 -3.22
C GLU A 14 18.71 9.00 -1.95
N ASN A 15 19.42 9.02 -0.84
CA ASN A 15 18.90 8.92 0.51
C ASN A 15 17.92 10.09 0.74
N ARG A 16 16.66 9.89 0.43
CA ARG A 16 15.57 10.82 0.76
C ARG A 16 15.10 10.63 2.20
N SER A 17 16.02 10.20 3.09
CA SER A 17 15.75 10.02 4.51
C SER A 17 15.69 11.32 5.32
N LYS A 18 15.91 12.49 4.69
CA LYS A 18 16.00 13.76 5.46
C LYS A 18 14.89 14.76 5.27
N SER A 19 13.87 14.54 4.43
CA SER A 19 12.79 15.50 4.24
C SER A 19 11.40 15.02 4.63
N SER A 20 11.24 13.81 5.15
CA SER A 20 9.97 13.32 5.71
C SER A 20 10.05 12.97 7.21
N GLU A 21 11.17 13.25 7.87
CA GLU A 21 11.37 12.90 9.28
C GLU A 21 10.50 13.72 10.26
N ASN A 22 9.91 14.83 9.84
CA ASN A 22 9.17 15.69 10.78
C ASN A 22 7.66 15.50 10.80
N ALA A 23 7.08 14.59 10.03
CA ALA A 23 5.64 14.34 10.04
C ALA A 23 5.24 12.90 10.38
N ALA A 24 6.18 11.98 10.55
CA ALA A 24 5.93 10.56 10.75
C ALA A 24 6.48 10.00 12.08
N SER A 25 7.14 10.81 12.91
CA SER A 25 7.92 10.28 14.04
C SER A 25 7.10 9.85 15.26
N ASP A 26 5.84 10.20 15.37
CA ASP A 26 5.07 9.90 16.60
C ASP A 26 4.16 8.67 16.54
N PHE A 27 4.07 8.00 15.38
CA PHE A 27 3.14 6.85 15.22
C PHE A 27 3.79 5.51 14.89
N THR A 28 5.11 5.44 14.73
CA THR A 28 5.74 4.32 14.02
C THR A 28 6.42 3.26 14.88
N ASP A 29 6.99 3.60 16.01
CA ASP A 29 7.91 2.68 16.71
C ASP A 29 7.26 1.54 17.49
N ALA A 30 6.03 1.71 17.97
CA ALA A 30 5.32 0.65 18.69
C ALA A 30 4.54 -0.33 17.78
N LYS A 31 4.24 0.06 16.54
CA LYS A 31 3.41 -0.73 15.61
C LYS A 31 4.20 -1.68 14.72
N GLN A 32 5.49 -1.47 14.55
CA GLN A 32 6.34 -2.21 13.62
C GLN A 32 7.64 -2.60 14.33
N SER A 33 7.93 -3.89 14.41
CA SER A 33 9.18 -4.40 14.94
C SER A 33 9.90 -5.23 13.89
N GLY A 34 11.24 -5.08 13.81
CA GLY A 34 12.08 -5.87 12.91
C GLY A 34 11.77 -5.70 11.42
N ARG A 35 11.37 -4.49 10.98
CA ARG A 35 11.02 -4.16 9.60
C ARG A 35 11.93 -3.07 9.05
N GLU A 36 12.51 -3.33 7.89
CA GLU A 36 13.22 -2.33 7.09
C GLU A 36 12.39 -1.97 5.86
N VAL A 37 12.38 -0.69 5.46
CA VAL A 37 11.56 -0.18 4.37
C VAL A 37 12.38 0.66 3.41
N SER A 38 12.12 0.48 2.11
CA SER A 38 12.65 1.32 1.04
C SER A 38 11.53 1.71 0.08
N TRP A 39 11.63 2.92 -0.48
CA TRP A 39 10.67 3.44 -1.46
C TRP A 39 11.28 3.48 -2.85
N LEU A 40 10.59 2.92 -3.83
CA LEU A 40 11.03 2.85 -5.21
C LEU A 40 10.04 3.57 -6.12
N CYS A 41 10.55 4.62 -6.79
CA CYS A 41 9.78 5.37 -7.76
C CYS A 41 9.72 4.62 -9.10
N ASP A 42 8.51 4.27 -9.56
CA ASP A 42 8.30 3.47 -10.76
C ASP A 42 8.67 4.20 -12.06
N VAL A 43 8.49 5.52 -12.11
CA VAL A 43 8.86 6.31 -13.31
C VAL A 43 10.36 6.26 -13.64
N ARG A 44 11.21 5.88 -12.69
CA ARG A 44 12.67 5.85 -12.87
C ARG A 44 13.22 4.50 -13.34
N HIS A 45 12.38 3.45 -13.39
CA HIS A 45 12.89 2.12 -13.73
C HIS A 45 11.95 1.33 -14.65
N PRO A 46 12.41 0.86 -15.83
CA PRO A 46 11.58 0.16 -16.80
C PRO A 46 10.86 -1.08 -16.27
N LEU A 47 11.49 -1.83 -15.36
CA LEU A 47 10.86 -2.99 -14.72
C LEU A 47 9.66 -2.58 -13.89
N LEU A 48 9.81 -1.53 -13.05
CA LEU A 48 8.71 -1.05 -12.21
C LEU A 48 7.57 -0.49 -13.04
N GLN A 49 7.87 0.27 -14.11
CA GLN A 49 6.87 0.74 -15.07
C GLN A 49 6.08 -0.41 -15.70
N ARG A 50 6.76 -1.51 -16.04
CA ARG A 50 6.12 -2.69 -16.59
C ARG A 50 5.21 -3.38 -15.56
N ILE A 51 5.63 -3.45 -14.30
CA ILE A 51 4.81 -3.99 -13.20
C ILE A 51 3.59 -3.09 -12.99
N THR A 52 3.77 -1.77 -12.91
CA THR A 52 2.70 -0.78 -12.76
C THR A 52 1.65 -0.92 -13.87
N ARG A 53 2.07 -1.06 -15.14
CA ARG A 53 1.14 -1.31 -16.25
C ARG A 53 0.36 -2.61 -16.11
N ARG A 54 1.00 -3.69 -15.62
CA ARG A 54 0.32 -4.96 -15.37
C ARG A 54 -0.71 -4.85 -14.25
N ILE A 55 -0.39 -4.13 -13.19
CA ILE A 55 -1.35 -3.86 -12.11
C ILE A 55 -2.54 -3.07 -12.67
N ALA A 56 -2.31 -1.99 -13.41
CA ALA A 56 -3.36 -1.21 -14.04
C ALA A 56 -4.27 -2.06 -14.93
N THR A 57 -3.68 -2.92 -15.77
CA THR A 57 -4.44 -3.85 -16.62
C THR A 57 -5.27 -4.85 -15.82
N ALA A 58 -4.70 -5.43 -14.75
CA ALA A 58 -5.38 -6.46 -13.96
C ALA A 58 -6.49 -5.90 -13.07
N THR A 59 -6.33 -4.66 -12.58
CA THR A 59 -7.27 -4.05 -11.64
C THR A 59 -8.26 -3.10 -12.32
N HIS A 60 -7.99 -2.71 -13.57
CA HIS A 60 -8.71 -1.65 -14.30
C HIS A 60 -8.70 -0.30 -13.57
N LEU A 61 -7.69 -0.06 -12.71
CA LEU A 61 -7.49 1.19 -12.00
C LEU A 61 -6.36 2.02 -12.62
N SER A 62 -6.49 3.34 -12.57
CA SER A 62 -5.38 4.24 -12.89
C SER A 62 -4.37 4.27 -11.76
N LEU A 63 -3.09 4.20 -12.09
CA LEU A 63 -1.99 4.29 -11.14
C LEU A 63 -1.23 5.64 -11.22
N GLU A 64 -1.79 6.64 -11.92
CA GLU A 64 -1.15 7.94 -12.08
C GLU A 64 -0.91 8.67 -10.75
N SER A 65 -1.88 8.58 -9.83
CA SER A 65 -1.78 9.14 -8.48
C SER A 65 -1.31 8.13 -7.42
N ALA A 66 -0.92 6.92 -7.83
CA ALA A 66 -0.50 5.88 -6.90
C ALA A 66 0.83 6.25 -6.20
N GLU A 67 0.98 5.79 -4.96
CA GLU A 67 2.23 5.97 -4.21
C GLU A 67 3.39 5.22 -4.88
N PRO A 68 4.66 5.64 -4.66
CA PRO A 68 5.82 4.82 -5.00
C PRO A 68 5.70 3.42 -4.39
N TYR A 69 6.40 2.42 -4.95
CA TYR A 69 6.43 1.10 -4.32
C TYR A 69 7.11 1.19 -2.96
N GLN A 70 6.45 0.70 -1.93
CA GLN A 70 7.09 0.42 -0.66
C GLN A 70 7.59 -1.03 -0.66
N VAL A 71 8.90 -1.21 -0.57
CA VAL A 71 9.49 -2.53 -0.39
C VAL A 71 9.89 -2.68 1.06
N ALA A 72 9.41 -3.76 1.68
CA ALA A 72 9.66 -4.03 3.10
C ALA A 72 10.29 -5.40 3.28
N ASN A 73 11.30 -5.45 4.15
CA ASN A 73 11.91 -6.67 4.66
C ASN A 73 11.56 -6.85 6.13
N TYR A 74 11.02 -7.99 6.47
CA TYR A 74 10.77 -8.41 7.85
C TYR A 74 11.76 -9.52 8.19
N GLY A 75 12.65 -9.23 9.13
CA GLY A 75 13.54 -10.22 9.73
C GLY A 75 12.83 -11.13 10.73
N LEU A 76 13.60 -11.94 11.45
CA LEU A 76 13.08 -12.83 12.50
C LEU A 76 12.32 -12.02 13.56
N GLY A 77 11.10 -12.45 13.91
CA GLY A 77 10.19 -11.73 14.80
C GLY A 77 9.54 -10.49 14.17
N GLY A 78 9.98 -10.08 12.98
CA GLY A 78 9.44 -8.93 12.27
C GLY A 78 7.95 -9.07 11.98
N HIS A 79 7.18 -8.05 12.30
CA HIS A 79 5.72 -8.04 12.18
C HIS A 79 5.17 -6.63 11.95
N TYR A 80 3.88 -6.56 11.65
CA TYR A 80 3.13 -5.30 11.59
C TYR A 80 1.77 -5.51 12.25
N THR A 81 1.45 -4.72 13.26
CA THR A 81 0.21 -4.85 14.02
C THR A 81 -1.03 -4.62 13.15
N PRO A 82 -2.24 -5.05 13.60
CA PRO A 82 -3.47 -4.85 12.86
C PRO A 82 -3.71 -3.38 12.51
N HIS A 83 -3.95 -3.10 11.22
CA HIS A 83 -4.17 -1.76 10.70
C HIS A 83 -5.08 -1.79 9.47
N LEU A 84 -5.56 -0.63 9.08
CA LEU A 84 -6.20 -0.34 7.80
C LEU A 84 -5.22 0.49 6.97
N ASP A 85 -5.20 0.27 5.67
CA ASP A 85 -4.38 1.08 4.75
C ASP A 85 -5.05 2.41 4.42
N ALA A 86 -6.38 2.45 4.33
CA ALA A 86 -7.11 3.71 4.25
C ALA A 86 -7.02 4.48 5.56
N ARG A 87 -6.85 5.79 5.46
CA ARG A 87 -6.82 6.68 6.62
C ARG A 87 -8.24 7.07 7.00
N THR A 88 -8.58 7.01 8.28
CA THR A 88 -9.75 7.65 8.82
C THR A 88 -9.50 9.15 8.88
N PHE A 89 -10.44 9.94 8.33
CA PHE A 89 -10.37 11.38 8.39
C PHE A 89 -10.60 11.86 9.82
N ASP A 90 -9.56 12.24 10.51
CA ASP A 90 -9.66 13.11 11.65
C ASP A 90 -9.47 14.55 11.14
N LEU A 91 -10.54 15.35 11.20
CA LEU A 91 -10.57 16.73 10.69
C LEU A 91 -9.56 17.68 11.37
N ALA A 92 -8.85 17.19 12.39
CA ALA A 92 -7.90 17.96 13.17
C ALA A 92 -6.43 17.78 12.75
N ALA A 93 -6.13 16.81 11.90
CA ALA A 93 -4.76 16.61 11.45
C ALA A 93 -4.58 17.24 10.06
N ASP A 94 -3.99 18.41 10.04
CA ASP A 94 -3.47 19.11 8.86
C ASP A 94 -2.33 18.29 8.22
N SER A 95 -2.68 17.17 7.59
CA SER A 95 -1.68 16.36 6.89
C SER A 95 -1.76 16.64 5.40
N THR A 96 -0.73 17.28 4.88
CA THR A 96 -0.45 17.57 3.47
C THR A 96 -0.43 16.33 2.55
N ASP A 97 -0.65 15.13 3.10
CA ASP A 97 -0.54 13.83 2.42
C ASP A 97 -1.86 13.36 1.74
N PHE A 98 -2.92 14.19 1.76
CA PHE A 98 -4.18 13.90 1.07
C PHE A 98 -4.29 14.51 -0.33
N SER A 99 -3.21 15.08 -0.86
CA SER A 99 -3.22 15.74 -2.19
C SER A 99 -3.66 14.81 -3.33
N ALA A 100 -3.53 13.49 -3.16
CA ALA A 100 -3.96 12.47 -4.12
C ALA A 100 -5.21 11.68 -3.69
N GLY A 101 -5.94 12.14 -2.67
CA GLY A 101 -7.05 11.41 -2.07
C GLY A 101 -6.60 10.32 -1.10
N ASN A 102 -7.57 9.53 -0.59
CA ASN A 102 -7.27 8.40 0.28
C ASN A 102 -6.70 7.21 -0.52
N ARG A 103 -6.20 6.19 0.14
CA ARG A 103 -5.87 4.91 -0.47
C ARG A 103 -7.16 4.20 -0.84
N LEU A 104 -7.36 4.02 -2.15
CA LEU A 104 -8.54 3.35 -2.72
C LEU A 104 -8.40 1.84 -2.67
N ALA A 105 -7.20 1.35 -2.99
CA ALA A 105 -6.90 -0.07 -3.03
C ALA A 105 -5.41 -0.34 -2.78
N THR A 106 -5.13 -1.52 -2.27
CA THR A 106 -3.77 -2.02 -2.01
C THR A 106 -3.47 -3.24 -2.88
N MET A 107 -2.29 -3.22 -3.52
CA MET A 107 -1.67 -4.37 -4.17
C MET A 107 -0.40 -4.72 -3.39
N LEU A 108 -0.37 -5.90 -2.75
CA LEU A 108 0.77 -6.41 -2.00
C LEU A 108 1.33 -7.65 -2.70
N ALA A 109 2.57 -7.58 -3.18
CA ALA A 109 3.26 -8.70 -3.82
C ALA A 109 4.29 -9.32 -2.87
N TYR A 110 4.33 -10.65 -2.80
CA TYR A 110 5.35 -11.39 -2.06
C TYR A 110 6.60 -11.57 -2.93
N LEU A 111 7.73 -11.12 -2.42
CA LEU A 111 9.03 -11.20 -3.08
C LEU A 111 9.90 -12.34 -2.54
N SER A 112 9.42 -13.07 -1.54
CA SER A 112 10.07 -14.25 -1.00
C SER A 112 9.05 -15.25 -0.47
N ASP A 113 9.46 -16.51 -0.47
CA ASP A 113 8.87 -17.51 0.42
C ASP A 113 9.31 -17.25 1.86
N VAL A 114 8.51 -17.72 2.83
CA VAL A 114 8.84 -17.66 4.26
C VAL A 114 8.72 -19.07 4.82
N ALA A 115 9.80 -19.53 5.45
CA ALA A 115 9.87 -20.92 5.94
C ALA A 115 8.84 -21.18 7.05
N ALA A 116 8.66 -20.22 7.99
CA ALA A 116 7.63 -20.30 9.01
C ALA A 116 7.16 -18.91 9.44
N GLY A 117 5.87 -18.77 9.72
CA GLY A 117 5.25 -17.50 10.09
C GLY A 117 5.04 -16.57 8.92
N GLY A 118 5.05 -15.26 9.16
CA GLY A 118 5.03 -14.20 8.15
C GLY A 118 3.74 -14.07 7.33
N ALA A 119 2.65 -14.73 7.71
CA ALA A 119 1.37 -14.62 7.00
C ALA A 119 0.86 -13.17 6.97
N THR A 120 0.09 -12.81 5.94
CA THR A 120 -0.78 -11.64 5.96
C THR A 120 -2.16 -12.11 6.34
N ALA A 121 -2.68 -11.66 7.49
CA ALA A 121 -3.97 -12.11 7.99
C ALA A 121 -4.97 -10.95 8.05
N PHE A 122 -6.18 -11.19 7.53
CA PHE A 122 -7.31 -10.28 7.60
C PHE A 122 -8.13 -10.67 8.84
N VAL A 123 -7.95 -9.91 9.93
CA VAL A 123 -8.41 -10.32 11.26
C VAL A 123 -9.92 -10.44 11.39
N LYS A 124 -10.66 -9.53 10.75
CA LYS A 124 -12.14 -9.55 10.77
C LYS A 124 -12.76 -10.62 9.86
N LEU A 125 -12.04 -11.00 8.81
CA LEU A 125 -12.45 -12.07 7.89
C LEU A 125 -12.04 -13.47 8.39
N GLY A 126 -11.13 -13.55 9.36
CA GLY A 126 -10.61 -14.83 9.86
C GLY A 126 -9.78 -15.60 8.83
N ILE A 127 -9.19 -14.92 7.83
CA ILE A 127 -8.36 -15.53 6.79
C ILE A 127 -6.91 -15.12 6.93
N ALA A 128 -6.00 -16.02 6.55
CA ALA A 128 -4.56 -15.74 6.51
C ALA A 128 -3.93 -16.33 5.26
N VAL A 129 -3.08 -15.55 4.61
CA VAL A 129 -2.38 -15.94 3.39
C VAL A 129 -0.89 -16.10 3.69
N LYS A 130 -0.34 -17.27 3.43
CA LYS A 130 1.10 -17.53 3.55
C LYS A 130 1.84 -16.89 2.39
N PRO A 131 2.99 -16.25 2.64
CA PRO A 131 3.83 -15.73 1.58
C PRO A 131 4.32 -16.83 0.64
N ARG A 132 4.09 -16.61 -0.65
CA ARG A 132 4.70 -17.37 -1.75
C ARG A 132 5.30 -16.36 -2.71
N VAL A 133 6.55 -16.56 -3.10
CA VAL A 133 7.20 -15.68 -4.07
C VAL A 133 6.42 -15.66 -5.39
N GLY A 134 6.09 -14.45 -5.85
CA GLY A 134 5.32 -14.23 -7.08
C GLY A 134 3.82 -14.10 -6.89
N ASP A 135 3.26 -14.53 -5.76
CA ASP A 135 1.85 -14.27 -5.45
C ASP A 135 1.64 -12.80 -5.06
N ALA A 136 0.42 -12.31 -5.30
CA ALA A 136 0.01 -10.99 -4.87
C ALA A 136 -1.40 -11.01 -4.28
N LEU A 137 -1.64 -10.12 -3.32
CA LEU A 137 -2.95 -9.83 -2.75
C LEU A 137 -3.43 -8.48 -3.26
N PHE A 138 -4.71 -8.40 -3.57
CA PHE A 138 -5.37 -7.16 -3.93
C PHE A 138 -6.65 -7.00 -3.12
N TRP A 139 -6.88 -5.80 -2.59
CA TRP A 139 -8.15 -5.46 -1.91
C TRP A 139 -8.44 -3.96 -2.04
N TYR A 140 -9.73 -3.62 -1.95
CA TYR A 140 -10.16 -2.24 -1.82
C TYR A 140 -10.09 -1.81 -0.35
N ASP A 141 -9.54 -0.63 -0.09
CA ASP A 141 -9.33 -0.09 1.26
C ASP A 141 -10.54 0.70 1.79
N VAL A 142 -11.47 1.05 0.90
CA VAL A 142 -12.65 1.86 1.20
C VAL A 142 -13.91 1.19 0.67
N GLU A 143 -15.03 1.42 1.39
CA GLU A 143 -16.35 0.94 0.98
C GLU A 143 -16.77 1.54 -0.36
N PRO A 144 -17.52 0.79 -1.20
CA PRO A 144 -18.12 1.37 -2.40
C PRO A 144 -19.08 2.50 -2.03
N CYS A 145 -19.16 3.53 -2.86
CA CYS A 145 -20.18 4.56 -2.70
C CYS A 145 -21.54 3.96 -3.02
N GLU A 146 -22.44 3.92 -2.04
CA GLU A 146 -23.84 3.60 -2.29
C GLU A 146 -24.60 4.86 -2.74
N GLY A 147 -25.37 4.72 -3.83
CA GLY A 147 -26.32 5.73 -4.32
C GLY A 147 -25.87 6.54 -5.52
N SER A 148 -26.88 7.00 -6.27
CA SER A 148 -26.77 7.80 -7.50
C SER A 148 -26.35 9.27 -7.25
N GLU A 149 -26.13 9.66 -6.02
CA GLU A 149 -25.70 11.01 -5.68
C GLU A 149 -24.17 11.11 -5.63
N ALA A 150 -23.59 11.06 -6.81
CA ALA A 150 -22.23 11.55 -6.99
C ALA A 150 -22.20 13.05 -6.60
N PRO A 151 -21.46 13.45 -5.54
CA PRO A 151 -21.42 14.84 -5.17
C PRO A 151 -20.90 15.69 -6.31
N LYS A 152 -21.63 16.74 -6.66
CA LYS A 152 -21.32 17.67 -7.76
C LYS A 152 -20.09 18.56 -7.51
N HIS A 153 -19.47 18.47 -6.34
CA HIS A 153 -18.29 19.26 -5.95
C HIS A 153 -17.13 18.39 -5.50
N PHE A 154 -15.98 18.59 -6.10
CA PHE A 154 -14.72 17.88 -5.87
C PHE A 154 -14.26 17.85 -4.40
N SER A 155 -14.49 18.91 -3.63
CA SER A 155 -14.11 19.00 -2.20
C SER A 155 -14.92 18.08 -1.27
N PHE A 156 -16.07 17.59 -1.72
CA PHE A 156 -16.97 16.78 -0.90
C PHE A 156 -16.60 15.28 -0.91
N TRP A 157 -15.87 14.81 -1.92
CA TRP A 157 -15.50 13.42 -2.10
C TRP A 157 -14.47 12.92 -1.08
N HIS A 158 -13.61 13.80 -0.62
CA HIS A 158 -12.57 13.43 0.34
C HIS A 158 -13.10 13.14 1.75
N GLN A 159 -14.33 13.52 2.08
CA GLN A 159 -14.84 13.47 3.44
C GLN A 159 -15.73 12.27 3.77
N LYS A 160 -16.13 11.43 2.82
CA LYS A 160 -17.20 10.44 3.07
C LYS A 160 -16.89 8.98 2.76
N ARG A 161 -15.74 8.63 2.20
CA ARG A 161 -15.45 7.20 2.05
C ARG A 161 -15.02 6.60 3.37
N LYS A 162 -15.85 5.70 3.87
CA LYS A 162 -15.55 4.91 5.04
C LYS A 162 -14.51 3.87 4.69
N SER A 163 -13.55 3.67 5.59
CA SER A 163 -12.60 2.57 5.44
C SER A 163 -13.34 1.25 5.48
N GLU A 164 -12.99 0.31 4.57
CA GLU A 164 -13.53 -1.04 4.59
C GLU A 164 -12.93 -1.81 5.77
N GLU A 165 -13.70 -1.92 6.84
CA GLU A 165 -13.21 -2.51 8.09
C GLU A 165 -12.84 -4.00 7.98
N LEU A 166 -13.44 -4.72 7.02
CA LEU A 166 -13.12 -6.12 6.77
C LEU A 166 -11.70 -6.31 6.26
N THR A 167 -11.09 -5.25 5.70
CA THR A 167 -9.71 -5.27 5.22
C THR A 167 -8.68 -4.96 6.30
N GLN A 168 -9.09 -4.84 7.56
CA GLN A 168 -8.15 -4.75 8.67
C GLN A 168 -7.23 -5.98 8.66
N HIS A 169 -5.94 -5.73 8.47
CA HIS A 169 -4.95 -6.80 8.28
C HIS A 169 -3.72 -6.63 9.16
N VAL A 170 -3.00 -7.72 9.31
CA VAL A 170 -1.79 -7.84 10.13
C VAL A 170 -0.70 -8.55 9.36
N GLY A 171 0.53 -8.09 9.47
CA GLY A 171 1.71 -8.86 9.11
C GLY A 171 2.14 -9.73 10.28
N CYS A 172 1.80 -11.02 10.25
CA CYS A 172 2.16 -11.94 11.33
C CYS A 172 3.68 -12.06 11.50
N PRO A 173 4.18 -12.34 12.71
CA PRO A 173 5.61 -12.48 12.96
C PRO A 173 6.26 -13.53 12.06
N VAL A 174 7.45 -13.22 11.56
CA VAL A 174 8.33 -14.18 10.86
C VAL A 174 9.00 -15.05 11.92
N LEU A 175 8.74 -16.34 11.87
CA LEU A 175 9.29 -17.31 12.83
C LEU A 175 10.58 -17.97 12.34
N LEU A 176 10.73 -18.10 11.01
CA LEU A 176 11.94 -18.64 10.38
C LEU A 176 12.11 -18.07 8.97
N GLY A 177 13.31 -17.59 8.68
CA GLY A 177 13.65 -16.94 7.41
C GLY A 177 13.43 -15.43 7.42
N SER A 178 13.12 -14.85 6.28
CA SER A 178 12.79 -13.43 6.11
C SER A 178 11.64 -13.26 5.13
N LYS A 179 10.80 -12.25 5.34
CA LYS A 179 9.67 -11.91 4.47
C LYS A 179 9.99 -10.62 3.71
N TRP A 180 9.95 -10.72 2.39
CA TRP A 180 10.04 -9.56 1.51
C TRP A 180 8.71 -9.31 0.81
N ILE A 181 8.22 -8.09 0.85
CA ILE A 181 7.01 -7.66 0.15
C ILE A 181 7.27 -6.38 -0.63
N ALA A 182 6.48 -6.16 -1.68
CA ALA A 182 6.33 -4.87 -2.33
C ALA A 182 4.86 -4.46 -2.29
N THR A 183 4.58 -3.28 -1.77
CA THR A 183 3.22 -2.73 -1.69
C THR A 183 3.07 -1.55 -2.63
N LYS A 184 1.97 -1.50 -3.37
CA LYS A 184 1.56 -0.39 -4.22
C LYS A 184 0.19 0.08 -3.76
N TRP A 185 0.12 1.29 -3.20
CA TRP A 185 -1.14 1.92 -2.84
C TRP A 185 -1.68 2.75 -3.98
N ILE A 186 -2.90 2.44 -4.39
CA ILE A 186 -3.62 3.11 -5.47
C ILE A 186 -4.49 4.18 -4.84
N ARG A 187 -4.35 5.42 -5.31
CA ARG A 187 -5.05 6.56 -4.74
C ARG A 187 -6.36 6.86 -5.48
N GLU A 188 -7.27 7.54 -4.78
CA GLU A 188 -8.60 7.86 -5.31
C GLU A 188 -8.56 8.81 -6.48
N TRP A 189 -7.68 9.82 -6.49
CA TRP A 189 -7.79 10.96 -7.40
C TRP A 189 -7.85 10.55 -8.88
N SER A 190 -6.92 9.79 -9.37
CA SER A 190 -6.92 9.38 -10.78
C SER A 190 -8.01 8.35 -11.12
N ASN A 191 -8.74 7.85 -10.13
CA ASN A 191 -9.75 6.81 -10.29
C ASN A 191 -11.20 7.33 -10.20
N VAL A 192 -11.41 8.53 -9.67
CA VAL A 192 -12.73 9.15 -9.59
C VAL A 192 -13.23 9.55 -10.98
N VAL A 193 -12.36 10.06 -11.84
CA VAL A 193 -12.69 10.54 -13.19
C VAL A 193 -13.04 9.39 -14.14
N VAL A 194 -12.41 8.21 -13.98
CA VAL A 194 -12.62 7.05 -14.88
C VAL A 194 -14.05 6.50 -14.78
N ARG A 195 -14.71 6.63 -13.64
CA ARG A 195 -16.11 6.13 -13.48
C ARG A 195 -17.16 6.99 -14.15
N TYR A 196 -16.85 8.23 -14.53
CA TYR A 196 -17.81 9.13 -15.20
C TYR A 196 -17.79 9.05 -16.73
N ASN A 197 -16.75 8.45 -17.32
CA ASN A 197 -16.57 8.39 -18.77
C ASN A 197 -16.92 7.03 -19.38
N THR A 198 -17.45 6.08 -18.62
CA THR A 198 -18.03 4.86 -19.19
C THR A 198 -19.50 5.12 -19.52
N PRO A 199 -19.86 5.26 -20.81
CA PRO A 199 -21.27 5.25 -21.21
C PRO A 199 -21.85 3.88 -20.83
N GLY A 200 -22.99 3.91 -20.12
CA GLY A 200 -23.80 2.73 -19.83
C GLY A 200 -24.37 2.08 -21.10
#